data_dc7ebf8141c2d2b466d1b1936734ac6c
#
_entry.id   dc7ebf8141c2d2b466d1b1936734ac6c
#
_cell.length_a   1.000
_cell.length_b   1.000
_cell.length_c   1.000
_cell.angle_alpha   90.00
_cell.angle_beta   90.00
_cell.angle_gamma   90.00
#
_symmetry.space_group_name_H-M   'P 1'
#
loop_
_entity.id
_entity.type
_entity.pdbx_description
1 polymer ?
#
loop_
_entity_poly.entity_id
_entity_poly.type
_entity_poly.pdbx_seq_one_letter_code
_entity_poly.pdbx_strand_id
1 'polypeptide(L)'
;MAYRVGHSKGEKIMNLPNKITVSRIVLIFAMIIAMFVLAFFPDLTVKSLGNSGINIVYLVFTGVFIIAAFTDMFDGKIARKCNLVTDLGKFLDPIADKLLNDAMMIFLLVPQAYAPEQRRNPVMLTILAICVVLMIARDLIVDALRLVAVKKNIVIAANIFGKAKTVLQMIAIPMLLLNDWPFSYFDKSWPEALQISNWFFYIATIMSLVSGVIYVYQNRKVFKEFSK
;
A
#
# COMPACT_ATOMS: atom_id res chain seq x y z
N MET A 1 -16.25 -14.41 51.77
CA MET A 1 -16.80 -14.20 50.43
C MET A 1 -15.68 -14.44 49.43
N ALA A 2 -15.61 -15.65 48.86
CA ALA A 2 -14.49 -16.09 48.05
C ALA A 2 -14.69 -15.64 46.60
N TYR A 3 -13.76 -14.81 46.11
CA TYR A 3 -13.70 -14.42 44.70
C TYR A 3 -13.24 -15.62 43.88
N ARG A 4 -14.17 -16.18 43.11
CA ARG A 4 -13.92 -17.26 42.16
C ARG A 4 -13.22 -16.63 40.95
N VAL A 5 -11.91 -16.76 40.89
CA VAL A 5 -11.11 -16.44 39.68
C VAL A 5 -11.49 -17.50 38.64
N GLY A 6 -12.34 -17.10 37.71
CA GLY A 6 -12.67 -17.93 36.55
C GLY A 6 -11.42 -18.12 35.70
N HIS A 7 -10.92 -19.35 35.60
CA HIS A 7 -9.92 -19.73 34.61
C HIS A 7 -10.49 -19.47 33.23
N SER A 8 -10.01 -18.41 32.58
CA SER A 8 -10.17 -18.16 31.17
C SER A 8 -9.58 -19.34 30.41
N LYS A 9 -10.46 -20.10 29.71
CA LYS A 9 -10.05 -21.07 28.69
C LYS A 9 -9.05 -20.39 27.77
N GLY A 10 -7.88 -21.03 27.56
CA GLY A 10 -6.79 -20.52 26.74
C GLY A 10 -7.31 -19.89 25.45
N GLU A 11 -7.16 -18.59 25.36
CA GLU A 11 -7.49 -17.83 24.14
C GLU A 11 -6.75 -18.48 22.99
N LYS A 12 -7.49 -18.99 22.01
CA LYS A 12 -6.91 -19.37 20.73
C LYS A 12 -6.26 -18.11 20.16
N ILE A 13 -4.94 -18.04 20.27
CA ILE A 13 -4.07 -16.91 19.91
C ILE A 13 -4.30 -16.42 18.47
N MET A 14 -4.98 -17.20 17.63
CA MET A 14 -5.27 -16.86 16.24
C MET A 14 -6.73 -17.08 15.88
N ASN A 15 -7.53 -16.02 15.98
CA ASN A 15 -8.86 -15.95 15.40
C ASN A 15 -8.78 -15.84 13.86
N LEU A 16 -9.87 -16.16 13.15
CA LEU A 16 -9.94 -16.13 11.69
C LEU A 16 -9.38 -14.82 11.09
N PRO A 17 -9.75 -13.62 11.56
CA PRO A 17 -9.18 -12.35 11.07
C PRO A 17 -7.65 -12.28 11.21
N ASN A 18 -7.10 -12.69 12.36
CA ASN A 18 -5.64 -12.69 12.57
C ASN A 18 -4.92 -13.62 11.59
N LYS A 19 -5.49 -14.78 11.27
CA LYS A 19 -4.92 -15.71 10.30
C LYS A 19 -4.85 -15.07 8.91
N ILE A 20 -5.86 -14.31 8.53
CA ILE A 20 -5.93 -13.65 7.23
C ILE A 20 -4.89 -12.52 7.16
N THR A 21 -4.78 -11.69 8.21
CA THR A 21 -3.74 -10.64 8.26
C THR A 21 -2.32 -11.23 8.20
N VAL A 22 -2.05 -12.31 8.95
CA VAL A 22 -0.75 -12.99 8.92
C VAL A 22 -0.50 -13.60 7.54
N SER A 23 -1.51 -14.26 6.93
CA SER A 23 -1.36 -14.83 5.58
C SER A 23 -1.05 -13.75 4.53
N ARG A 24 -1.64 -12.55 4.67
CA ARG A 24 -1.32 -11.40 3.81
C ARG A 24 0.12 -10.95 3.98
N ILE A 25 0.61 -10.83 5.21
CA ILE A 25 2.02 -10.48 5.47
C ILE A 25 2.95 -11.52 4.83
N VAL A 26 2.67 -12.80 5.02
CA VAL A 26 3.44 -13.89 4.38
C VAL A 26 3.41 -13.76 2.85
N LEU A 27 2.24 -13.46 2.27
CA LEU A 27 2.09 -13.25 0.84
C LEU A 27 2.92 -12.07 0.34
N ILE A 28 2.95 -10.94 1.06
CA ILE A 28 3.76 -9.77 0.72
C ILE A 28 5.24 -10.13 0.73
N PHE A 29 5.72 -10.84 1.75
CA PHE A 29 7.10 -11.32 1.79
C PHE A 29 7.41 -12.30 0.65
N ALA A 30 6.49 -13.20 0.34
CA ALA A 30 6.64 -14.10 -0.82
C ALA A 30 6.74 -13.32 -2.13
N MET A 31 5.95 -12.26 -2.30
CA MET A 31 6.04 -11.35 -3.46
C MET A 31 7.41 -10.66 -3.51
N ILE A 32 7.90 -10.12 -2.39
CA ILE A 32 9.22 -9.46 -2.32
C ILE A 32 10.33 -10.46 -2.69
N ILE A 33 10.27 -11.69 -2.17
CA ILE A 33 11.23 -12.75 -2.51
C ILE A 33 11.13 -13.11 -3.99
N ALA A 34 9.92 -13.24 -4.53
CA ALA A 34 9.71 -13.51 -5.94
C ALA A 34 10.32 -12.40 -6.82
N MET A 35 10.13 -11.13 -6.46
CA MET A 35 10.76 -10.00 -7.14
C MET A 35 12.28 -10.10 -7.13
N PHE A 36 12.86 -10.45 -5.97
CA PHE A 36 14.29 -10.62 -5.82
C PHE A 36 14.80 -11.76 -6.72
N VAL A 37 14.15 -12.91 -6.70
CA VAL A 37 14.50 -14.06 -7.56
C VAL A 37 14.43 -13.69 -9.04
N LEU A 38 13.37 -13.00 -9.47
CA LEU A 38 13.21 -12.57 -10.86
C LEU A 38 14.30 -11.59 -11.30
N ALA A 39 14.87 -10.78 -10.39
CA ALA A 39 15.99 -9.90 -10.69
C ALA A 39 17.27 -10.68 -11.10
N PHE A 40 17.47 -11.88 -10.56
CA PHE A 40 18.60 -12.75 -10.92
C PHE A 40 18.32 -13.61 -12.15
N PHE A 41 17.06 -13.83 -12.49
CA PHE A 41 16.65 -14.68 -13.62
C PHE A 41 15.74 -13.89 -14.58
N PRO A 42 16.26 -12.88 -15.29
CA PRO A 42 15.45 -12.02 -16.16
C PRO A 42 14.76 -12.80 -17.29
N ASP A 43 15.32 -13.93 -17.72
CA ASP A 43 14.72 -14.77 -18.78
C ASP A 43 13.34 -15.33 -18.42
N LEU A 44 13.02 -15.41 -17.11
CA LEU A 44 11.70 -15.84 -16.64
C LEU A 44 10.62 -14.77 -16.88
N THR A 45 11.03 -13.52 -17.14
CA THR A 45 10.13 -12.36 -17.23
C THR A 45 9.76 -11.99 -18.67
N VAL A 46 10.35 -12.62 -19.67
CA VAL A 46 10.25 -12.23 -21.10
C VAL A 46 8.90 -12.59 -21.75
N LYS A 47 8.04 -13.33 -21.07
CA LYS A 47 6.76 -13.77 -21.66
C LYS A 47 5.68 -12.68 -21.56
N SER A 48 5.39 -12.03 -22.68
CA SER A 48 4.21 -11.18 -22.84
C SER A 48 2.97 -12.00 -23.15
N LEU A 49 1.80 -11.51 -22.75
CA LEU A 49 0.51 -12.13 -23.06
C LEU A 49 0.10 -11.78 -24.51
N GLY A 50 0.58 -12.57 -25.47
CA GLY A 50 0.32 -12.32 -26.89
C GLY A 50 0.80 -10.94 -27.35
N ASN A 51 -0.03 -10.23 -28.15
CA ASN A 51 0.26 -8.89 -28.67
C ASN A 51 -0.19 -7.74 -27.73
N SER A 52 -0.60 -8.05 -26.49
CA SER A 52 -1.18 -7.05 -25.59
C SER A 52 -0.14 -6.10 -24.94
N GLY A 53 1.16 -6.44 -25.01
CA GLY A 53 2.22 -5.70 -24.32
C GLY A 53 2.20 -5.85 -22.78
N ILE A 54 1.31 -6.71 -22.25
CA ILE A 54 1.23 -6.98 -20.81
C ILE A 54 2.13 -8.16 -20.48
N ASN A 55 3.05 -7.94 -19.54
CA ASN A 55 3.91 -9.00 -19.04
C ASN A 55 3.13 -9.90 -18.06
N ILE A 56 3.24 -11.23 -18.22
CA ILE A 56 2.53 -12.21 -17.38
C ILE A 56 2.92 -12.05 -15.89
N VAL A 57 4.17 -11.75 -15.59
CA VAL A 57 4.63 -11.55 -14.23
C VAL A 57 3.91 -10.36 -13.57
N TYR A 58 3.83 -9.23 -14.26
CA TYR A 58 3.11 -8.05 -13.76
C TYR A 58 1.61 -8.30 -13.63
N LEU A 59 1.02 -9.10 -14.53
CA LEU A 59 -0.38 -9.51 -14.42
C LEU A 59 -0.60 -10.31 -13.12
N VAL A 60 0.28 -11.26 -12.81
CA VAL A 60 0.22 -12.05 -11.58
C VAL A 60 0.38 -11.15 -10.34
N PHE A 61 1.39 -10.27 -10.31
CA PHE A 61 1.58 -9.34 -9.21
C PHE A 61 0.38 -8.41 -9.02
N THR A 62 -0.19 -7.90 -10.11
CA THR A 62 -1.41 -7.09 -10.07
C THR A 62 -2.59 -7.88 -9.50
N GLY A 63 -2.78 -9.12 -9.94
CA GLY A 63 -3.84 -9.99 -9.42
C GLY A 63 -3.70 -10.23 -7.92
N VAL A 64 -2.49 -10.57 -7.47
CA VAL A 64 -2.20 -10.79 -6.04
C VAL A 64 -2.42 -9.50 -5.24
N PHE A 65 -1.98 -8.34 -5.73
CA PHE A 65 -2.19 -7.04 -5.10
C PHE A 65 -3.69 -6.75 -4.94
N ILE A 66 -4.46 -6.90 -6.01
CA ILE A 66 -5.92 -6.66 -5.99
C ILE A 66 -6.60 -7.60 -4.99
N ILE A 67 -6.30 -8.89 -5.00
CA ILE A 67 -6.87 -9.87 -4.07
C ILE A 67 -6.50 -9.50 -2.63
N ALA A 68 -5.24 -9.16 -2.35
CA ALA A 68 -4.80 -8.77 -1.02
C ALA A 68 -5.51 -7.50 -0.52
N ALA A 69 -5.65 -6.49 -1.38
CA ALA A 69 -6.34 -5.24 -1.05
C ALA A 69 -7.84 -5.44 -0.79
N PHE A 70 -8.52 -6.27 -1.61
CA PHE A 70 -9.93 -6.62 -1.38
C PHE A 70 -10.12 -7.42 -0.10
N THR A 71 -9.25 -8.41 0.14
CA THR A 71 -9.31 -9.22 1.37
C THR A 71 -9.22 -8.34 2.60
N ASP A 72 -8.30 -7.37 2.65
CA ASP A 72 -8.19 -6.40 3.75
C ASP A 72 -9.49 -5.64 4.02
N MET A 73 -10.13 -5.17 2.96
CA MET A 73 -11.39 -4.43 3.08
C MET A 73 -12.52 -5.29 3.67
N PHE A 74 -12.58 -6.58 3.33
CA PHE A 74 -13.62 -7.49 3.82
C PHE A 74 -13.34 -7.96 5.25
N ASP A 75 -12.09 -8.32 5.56
CA ASP A 75 -11.72 -8.84 6.87
C ASP A 75 -11.95 -7.84 7.99
N GLY A 76 -11.57 -6.58 7.77
CA GLY A 76 -11.83 -5.52 8.72
C GLY A 76 -13.33 -5.27 8.97
N LYS A 77 -14.21 -5.49 7.97
CA LYS A 77 -15.66 -5.41 8.13
C LYS A 77 -16.22 -6.61 8.90
N ILE A 78 -15.73 -7.83 8.59
CA ILE A 78 -16.18 -9.06 9.24
C ILE A 78 -15.73 -9.09 10.70
N ALA A 79 -14.47 -8.77 10.98
CA ALA A 79 -13.93 -8.73 12.34
C ALA A 79 -14.73 -7.79 13.26
N ARG A 80 -15.11 -6.60 12.73
CA ARG A 80 -15.94 -5.63 13.46
C ARG A 80 -17.37 -6.12 13.67
N LYS A 81 -17.99 -6.77 12.68
CA LYS A 81 -19.36 -7.32 12.81
C LYS A 81 -19.44 -8.48 13.80
N CYS A 82 -18.40 -9.30 13.85
CA CYS A 82 -18.39 -10.52 14.68
C CYS A 82 -17.76 -10.29 16.07
N ASN A 83 -17.35 -9.07 16.44
CA ASN A 83 -16.63 -8.76 17.69
C ASN A 83 -15.39 -9.64 17.90
N LEU A 84 -14.71 -10.06 16.82
CA LEU A 84 -13.53 -10.93 16.84
C LEU A 84 -12.23 -10.12 16.75
N VAL A 85 -12.28 -8.83 17.05
CA VAL A 85 -11.12 -7.93 16.98
C VAL A 85 -10.18 -8.25 18.13
N THR A 86 -8.95 -8.67 17.80
CA THR A 86 -7.89 -8.93 18.78
C THR A 86 -6.89 -7.77 18.81
N ASP A 87 -6.15 -7.63 19.91
CA ASP A 87 -5.12 -6.56 19.99
C ASP A 87 -3.96 -6.82 19.02
N LEU A 88 -3.64 -8.09 18.76
CA LEU A 88 -2.68 -8.48 17.73
C LEU A 88 -3.14 -8.06 16.33
N GLY A 89 -4.40 -8.29 15.97
CA GLY A 89 -4.98 -7.86 14.69
C GLY A 89 -4.92 -6.33 14.54
N LYS A 90 -5.36 -5.59 15.56
CA LYS A 90 -5.28 -4.11 15.55
C LYS A 90 -3.88 -3.58 15.29
N PHE A 91 -2.85 -4.30 15.74
CA PHE A 91 -1.46 -3.95 15.54
C PHE A 91 -0.94 -4.35 14.14
N LEU A 92 -1.29 -5.55 13.67
CA LEU A 92 -0.79 -6.10 12.41
C LEU A 92 -1.48 -5.51 11.17
N ASP A 93 -2.78 -5.19 11.24
CA ASP A 93 -3.55 -4.68 10.08
C ASP A 93 -2.93 -3.41 9.47
N PRO A 94 -2.62 -2.34 10.25
CA PRO A 94 -2.00 -1.14 9.70
C PRO A 94 -0.61 -1.38 9.12
N ILE A 95 0.12 -2.39 9.63
CA ILE A 95 1.45 -2.75 9.12
C ILE A 95 1.31 -3.47 7.79
N ALA A 96 0.40 -4.44 7.70
CA ALA A 96 0.18 -5.23 6.49
C ALA A 96 -0.29 -4.36 5.32
N ASP A 97 -1.24 -3.43 5.55
CA ASP A 97 -1.75 -2.50 4.53
C ASP A 97 -0.63 -1.62 3.97
N LYS A 98 0.21 -1.06 4.84
CA LYS A 98 1.35 -0.24 4.39
C LYS A 98 2.41 -1.04 3.67
N LEU A 99 2.80 -2.20 4.21
CA LEU A 99 3.79 -3.06 3.57
C LEU A 99 3.37 -3.43 2.16
N LEU A 100 2.09 -3.74 1.93
CA LEU A 100 1.58 -4.08 0.60
C LEU A 100 1.73 -2.90 -0.37
N ASN A 101 1.21 -1.72 0.02
CA ASN A 101 1.23 -0.54 -0.85
C ASN A 101 2.66 -0.05 -1.10
N ASP A 102 3.49 0.04 -0.06
CA ASP A 102 4.86 0.54 -0.16
C ASP A 102 5.74 -0.42 -0.98
N ALA A 103 5.63 -1.74 -0.76
CA ALA A 103 6.33 -2.74 -1.55
C ALA A 103 5.97 -2.65 -3.04
N MET A 104 4.69 -2.49 -3.37
CA MET A 104 4.24 -2.38 -4.75
C MET A 104 4.68 -1.06 -5.40
N MET A 105 4.68 0.06 -4.65
CA MET A 105 5.22 1.33 -5.16
C MET A 105 6.72 1.25 -5.43
N ILE A 106 7.48 0.60 -4.54
CA ILE A 106 8.92 0.37 -4.75
C ILE A 106 9.13 -0.54 -5.97
N PHE A 107 8.30 -1.57 -6.13
CA PHE A 107 8.37 -2.45 -7.30
C PHE A 107 8.18 -1.72 -8.62
N LEU A 108 7.32 -0.71 -8.67
CA LEU A 108 7.16 0.12 -9.87
C LEU A 108 8.46 0.84 -10.29
N LEU A 109 9.43 0.99 -9.40
CA LEU A 109 10.71 1.65 -9.67
C LEU A 109 11.75 0.70 -10.28
N VAL A 110 11.49 -0.61 -10.35
CA VAL A 110 12.44 -1.63 -10.82
C VAL A 110 12.00 -2.34 -12.13
N PRO A 111 11.20 -1.73 -13.02
CA PRO A 111 10.64 -2.43 -14.18
C PRO A 111 11.70 -2.87 -15.19
N GLN A 112 12.84 -2.18 -15.23
CA GLN A 112 13.92 -2.48 -16.19
C GLN A 112 14.59 -3.84 -15.96
N ALA A 113 14.56 -4.34 -14.71
CA ALA A 113 15.10 -5.64 -14.37
C ALA A 113 14.15 -6.79 -14.76
N TYR A 114 12.85 -6.51 -14.86
CA TYR A 114 11.81 -7.55 -14.98
C TYR A 114 11.09 -7.58 -16.32
N ALA A 115 11.04 -6.45 -17.04
CA ALA A 115 10.35 -6.36 -18.32
C ALA A 115 11.07 -5.38 -19.26
N PRO A 116 12.05 -5.86 -20.04
CA PRO A 116 12.80 -5.02 -20.98
C PRO A 116 11.91 -4.25 -21.97
N GLU A 117 10.77 -4.84 -22.34
CA GLU A 117 9.80 -4.23 -23.27
C GLU A 117 9.02 -3.06 -22.62
N GLN A 118 8.98 -3.01 -21.29
CA GLN A 118 8.32 -1.97 -20.51
C GLN A 118 9.32 -0.96 -19.94
N ARG A 119 10.49 -0.85 -20.56
CA ARG A 119 11.54 0.04 -20.11
C ARG A 119 11.07 1.48 -20.12
N ARG A 120 10.87 2.04 -18.94
CA ARG A 120 10.47 3.45 -18.76
C ARG A 120 11.64 4.38 -19.04
N ASN A 121 11.31 5.56 -19.55
CA ASN A 121 12.30 6.64 -19.70
C ASN A 121 12.93 6.92 -18.32
N PRO A 122 14.29 7.08 -18.22
CA PRO A 122 14.97 7.42 -16.96
C PRO A 122 14.40 8.65 -16.24
N VAL A 123 13.95 9.65 -16.99
CA VAL A 123 13.30 10.85 -16.43
C VAL A 123 11.97 10.46 -15.76
N MET A 124 11.18 9.62 -16.42
CA MET A 124 9.91 9.16 -15.86
C MET A 124 10.12 8.32 -14.60
N LEU A 125 11.11 7.43 -14.63
CA LEU A 125 11.48 6.64 -13.45
C LEU A 125 11.88 7.54 -12.26
N THR A 126 12.63 8.62 -12.54
CA THR A 126 13.01 9.61 -11.52
C THR A 126 11.79 10.33 -10.95
N ILE A 127 10.84 10.73 -11.78
CA ILE A 127 9.59 11.37 -11.33
C ILE A 127 8.79 10.42 -10.43
N LEU A 128 8.63 9.16 -10.85
CA LEU A 128 7.94 8.15 -10.04
C LEU A 128 8.66 7.91 -8.71
N ALA A 129 10.00 7.84 -8.72
CA ALA A 129 10.79 7.66 -7.50
C ALA A 129 10.58 8.82 -6.52
N ILE A 130 10.58 10.06 -7.00
CA ILE A 130 10.28 11.24 -6.17
C ILE A 130 8.88 11.13 -5.57
N CYS A 131 7.88 10.78 -6.38
CA CYS A 131 6.51 10.60 -5.90
C CYS A 131 6.41 9.52 -4.81
N VAL A 132 7.05 8.37 -5.01
CA VAL A 132 7.09 7.26 -4.04
C VAL A 132 7.74 7.71 -2.74
N VAL A 133 8.92 8.33 -2.80
CA VAL A 133 9.63 8.82 -1.61
C VAL A 133 8.78 9.82 -0.83
N LEU A 134 8.14 10.77 -1.53
CA LEU A 134 7.28 11.77 -0.90
C LEU A 134 6.06 11.12 -0.20
N MET A 135 5.44 10.12 -0.83
CA MET A 135 4.29 9.41 -0.25
C MET A 135 4.70 8.60 0.98
N ILE A 136 5.79 7.85 0.92
CA ILE A 136 6.30 7.06 2.05
C ILE A 136 6.72 7.99 3.21
N ALA A 137 7.49 9.04 2.92
CA ALA A 137 7.92 10.00 3.94
C ALA A 137 6.73 10.65 4.65
N ARG A 138 5.71 11.05 3.88
CA ARG A 138 4.47 11.62 4.45
C ARG A 138 3.75 10.59 5.34
N ASP A 139 3.67 9.33 4.93
CA ASP A 139 3.00 8.30 5.70
C ASP A 139 3.71 8.05 7.03
N LEU A 140 5.03 8.00 7.02
CA LEU A 140 5.84 7.90 8.25
C LEU A 140 5.63 9.10 9.19
N ILE A 141 5.61 10.33 8.65
CA ILE A 141 5.38 11.53 9.44
C ILE A 141 4.00 11.50 10.10
N VAL A 142 2.96 11.16 9.35
CA VAL A 142 1.58 11.10 9.88
C VAL A 142 1.42 10.01 10.94
N ASP A 143 2.10 8.87 10.77
CA ASP A 143 2.07 7.80 11.78
C ASP A 143 2.80 8.17 13.05
N ALA A 144 3.98 8.76 12.92
CA ALA A 144 4.71 9.27 14.08
C ALA A 144 3.85 10.26 14.88
N LEU A 145 3.17 11.17 14.18
CA LEU A 145 2.24 12.12 14.81
C LEU A 145 1.07 11.41 15.51
N ARG A 146 0.50 10.39 14.89
CA ARG A 146 -0.60 9.62 15.46
C ARG A 146 -0.16 8.87 16.70
N LEU A 147 1.04 8.26 16.70
CA LEU A 147 1.60 7.58 17.86
C LEU A 147 1.82 8.53 19.06
N VAL A 148 2.33 9.73 18.76
CA VAL A 148 2.52 10.76 19.78
C VAL A 148 1.19 11.24 20.36
N ALA A 149 0.19 11.46 19.52
CA ALA A 149 -1.15 11.89 19.96
C ALA A 149 -1.83 10.84 20.85
N VAL A 150 -1.71 9.55 20.49
CA VAL A 150 -2.25 8.45 21.31
C VAL A 150 -1.61 8.43 22.72
N LYS A 151 -0.30 8.66 22.83
CA LYS A 151 0.37 8.76 24.14
C LYS A 151 -0.18 9.89 25.02
N LYS A 152 -0.76 10.91 24.39
CA LYS A 152 -1.39 12.06 25.08
C LYS A 152 -2.92 11.91 25.22
N ASN A 153 -3.47 10.73 24.95
CA ASN A 153 -4.92 10.48 24.91
C ASN A 153 -5.69 11.40 23.94
N ILE A 154 -5.02 11.90 22.89
CA ILE A 154 -5.63 12.71 21.85
C ILE A 154 -5.99 11.80 20.69
N VAL A 155 -7.28 11.69 20.36
CA VAL A 155 -7.75 10.93 19.20
C VAL A 155 -7.75 11.84 17.97
N ILE A 156 -6.92 11.53 16.99
CA ILE A 156 -6.86 12.27 15.74
C ILE A 156 -7.71 11.56 14.68
N ALA A 157 -8.72 12.27 14.16
CA ALA A 157 -9.61 11.75 13.13
C ALA A 157 -8.91 11.58 11.77
N ALA A 158 -9.36 10.59 11.00
CA ALA A 158 -8.87 10.37 9.64
C ALA A 158 -9.37 11.48 8.70
N ASN A 159 -8.46 12.02 7.86
CA ASN A 159 -8.79 13.06 6.88
C ASN A 159 -9.35 12.42 5.58
N ILE A 160 -10.32 13.08 4.94
CA ILE A 160 -10.91 12.67 3.65
C ILE A 160 -9.84 12.56 2.56
N PHE A 161 -8.89 13.50 2.49
CA PHE A 161 -7.79 13.48 1.53
C PHE A 161 -6.88 12.26 1.69
N GLY A 162 -6.67 11.79 2.94
CA GLY A 162 -5.94 10.56 3.20
C GLY A 162 -6.65 9.31 2.69
N LYS A 163 -7.99 9.27 2.75
CA LYS A 163 -8.79 8.19 2.17
C LYS A 163 -8.76 8.23 0.64
N ALA A 164 -8.91 9.41 0.04
CA ALA A 164 -8.84 9.61 -1.40
C ALA A 164 -7.47 9.16 -1.97
N LYS A 165 -6.36 9.52 -1.30
CA LYS A 165 -5.03 9.05 -1.63
C LYS A 165 -4.97 7.52 -1.75
N THR A 166 -5.46 6.79 -0.74
CA THR A 166 -5.39 5.32 -0.71
C THR A 166 -6.18 4.70 -1.86
N VAL A 167 -7.38 5.22 -2.15
CA VAL A 167 -8.19 4.76 -3.29
C VAL A 167 -7.48 5.02 -4.61
N LEU A 168 -6.89 6.21 -4.79
CA LEU A 168 -6.16 6.55 -6.00
C LEU A 168 -4.91 5.68 -6.19
N GLN A 169 -4.18 5.36 -5.10
CA GLN A 169 -3.04 4.43 -5.14
C GLN A 169 -3.49 3.02 -5.54
N MET A 170 -4.59 2.52 -4.97
CA MET A 170 -5.13 1.20 -5.30
C MET A 170 -5.55 1.07 -6.78
N ILE A 171 -5.86 2.18 -7.45
CA ILE A 171 -6.16 2.23 -8.88
C ILE A 171 -4.88 2.42 -9.69
N ALA A 172 -4.02 3.37 -9.32
CA ALA A 172 -2.83 3.74 -10.08
C ALA A 172 -1.79 2.61 -10.14
N ILE A 173 -1.56 1.90 -9.02
CA ILE A 173 -0.56 0.81 -8.97
C ILE A 173 -0.86 -0.29 -9.99
N PRO A 174 -2.06 -0.89 -10.03
CA PRO A 174 -2.43 -1.86 -11.06
C PRO A 174 -2.28 -1.34 -12.49
N MET A 175 -2.74 -0.12 -12.76
CA MET A 175 -2.64 0.48 -14.09
C MET A 175 -1.19 0.63 -14.53
N LEU A 176 -0.30 1.11 -13.64
CA LEU A 176 1.12 1.26 -13.91
C LEU A 176 1.82 -0.10 -14.12
N LEU A 177 1.43 -1.13 -13.36
CA LEU A 177 1.95 -2.50 -13.53
C LEU A 177 1.53 -3.11 -14.85
N LEU A 178 0.31 -2.84 -15.30
CA LEU A 178 -0.25 -3.35 -16.55
C LEU A 178 0.09 -2.49 -17.77
N ASN A 179 1.09 -1.62 -17.66
CA ASN A 179 1.53 -0.74 -18.75
C ASN A 179 0.41 0.13 -19.31
N ASP A 180 -0.25 0.85 -18.41
CA ASP A 180 -1.38 1.76 -18.67
C ASP A 180 -2.64 1.08 -19.25
N TRP A 181 -2.74 -0.26 -19.18
CA TRP A 181 -3.97 -0.94 -19.55
C TRP A 181 -5.09 -0.60 -18.54
N PRO A 182 -6.34 -0.32 -18.99
CA PRO A 182 -6.86 -0.40 -20.37
C PRO A 182 -6.70 0.89 -21.19
N PHE A 183 -6.14 1.97 -20.65
CA PHE A 183 -6.07 3.28 -21.30
C PHE A 183 -5.01 3.34 -22.40
N SER A 184 -4.04 2.44 -22.40
CA SER A 184 -3.00 2.32 -23.42
C SER A 184 -3.52 2.21 -24.87
N TYR A 185 -4.81 1.91 -25.08
CA TYR A 185 -5.44 1.98 -26.39
C TYR A 185 -5.68 3.40 -26.88
N PHE A 186 -5.81 4.37 -25.96
CA PHE A 186 -6.16 5.76 -26.28
C PHE A 186 -4.95 6.68 -26.20
N ASP A 187 -4.03 6.43 -25.29
CA ASP A 187 -2.94 7.35 -24.95
C ASP A 187 -1.54 6.84 -25.33
N LYS A 188 -1.46 5.71 -26.08
CA LYS A 188 -0.18 5.13 -26.53
C LYS A 188 0.71 6.09 -27.30
N SER A 189 0.12 7.07 -28.01
CA SER A 189 0.85 8.13 -28.73
C SER A 189 1.27 9.30 -27.85
N TRP A 190 0.82 9.36 -26.60
CA TRP A 190 1.14 10.44 -25.68
C TRP A 190 2.55 10.27 -25.10
N PRO A 191 3.23 11.37 -24.73
CA PRO A 191 4.45 11.27 -23.93
C PRO A 191 4.17 10.45 -22.66
N GLU A 192 5.11 9.58 -22.28
CA GLU A 192 4.94 8.66 -21.15
C GLU A 192 4.49 9.38 -19.84
N ALA A 193 5.04 10.58 -19.61
CA ALA A 193 4.68 11.39 -18.43
C ALA A 193 3.21 11.88 -18.43
N LEU A 194 2.53 11.88 -19.57
CA LEU A 194 1.14 12.35 -19.72
C LEU A 194 0.15 11.21 -19.85
N GLN A 195 0.59 9.97 -19.78
CA GLN A 195 -0.31 8.80 -19.78
C GLN A 195 -1.25 8.81 -18.58
N ILE A 196 -2.43 8.26 -18.75
CA ILE A 196 -3.53 8.35 -17.78
C ILE A 196 -3.15 7.70 -16.44
N SER A 197 -2.47 6.56 -16.44
CA SER A 197 -2.02 5.90 -15.21
C SER A 197 -1.11 6.78 -14.37
N ASN A 198 -0.21 7.53 -15.03
CA ASN A 198 0.69 8.46 -14.35
C ASN A 198 -0.06 9.63 -13.72
N TRP A 199 -1.12 10.13 -14.36
CA TRP A 199 -1.98 11.17 -13.77
C TRP A 199 -2.65 10.68 -12.48
N PHE A 200 -3.18 9.47 -12.45
CA PHE A 200 -3.73 8.91 -11.21
C PHE A 200 -2.68 8.87 -10.09
N PHE A 201 -1.45 8.52 -10.42
CA PHE A 201 -0.35 8.45 -9.46
C PHE A 201 0.09 9.85 -8.98
N TYR A 202 0.15 10.84 -9.86
CA TYR A 202 0.45 12.24 -9.49
C TYR A 202 -0.62 12.82 -8.59
N ILE A 203 -1.89 12.61 -8.94
CA ILE A 203 -3.02 13.08 -8.12
C ILE A 203 -2.99 12.41 -6.75
N ALA A 204 -2.70 11.10 -6.68
CA ALA A 204 -2.53 10.39 -5.41
C ALA A 204 -1.41 11.01 -4.56
N THR A 205 -0.28 11.37 -5.19
CA THR A 205 0.85 12.03 -4.52
C THR A 205 0.46 13.40 -3.99
N ILE A 206 -0.20 14.22 -4.80
CA ILE A 206 -0.67 15.55 -4.39
C ILE A 206 -1.66 15.43 -3.21
N MET A 207 -2.65 14.52 -3.32
CA MET A 207 -3.60 14.27 -2.23
C MET A 207 -2.92 13.77 -0.96
N SER A 208 -1.88 12.96 -1.11
CA SER A 208 -1.05 12.52 0.01
C SER A 208 -0.40 13.72 0.71
N LEU A 209 0.28 14.58 -0.02
CA LEU A 209 0.98 15.74 0.53
C LEU A 209 0.00 16.74 1.17
N VAL A 210 -1.07 17.08 0.48
CA VAL A 210 -2.13 17.97 1.01
C VAL A 210 -2.70 17.42 2.32
N SER A 211 -3.02 16.13 2.33
CA SER A 211 -3.49 15.46 3.54
C SER A 211 -2.47 15.53 4.68
N GLY A 212 -1.18 15.36 4.39
CA GLY A 212 -0.10 15.46 5.35
C GLY A 212 -0.01 16.87 5.97
N VAL A 213 0.00 17.89 5.12
CA VAL A 213 0.04 19.30 5.56
C VAL A 213 -1.16 19.65 6.44
N ILE A 214 -2.37 19.29 6.01
CA ILE A 214 -3.59 19.52 6.79
C ILE A 214 -3.49 18.81 8.15
N TYR A 215 -2.98 17.58 8.17
CA TYR A 215 -2.85 16.78 9.37
C TYR A 215 -1.89 17.42 10.39
N VAL A 216 -0.72 17.88 9.93
CA VAL A 216 0.27 18.59 10.75
C VAL A 216 -0.32 19.92 11.25
N TYR A 217 -0.97 20.69 10.39
CA TYR A 217 -1.54 21.99 10.75
C TYR A 217 -2.66 21.87 11.78
N GLN A 218 -3.59 20.94 11.61
CA GLN A 218 -4.70 20.72 12.54
C GLN A 218 -4.20 20.26 13.93
N ASN A 219 -3.10 19.51 13.97
CA ASN A 219 -2.57 18.93 15.19
C ASN A 219 -1.33 19.66 15.73
N ARG A 220 -1.06 20.89 15.27
CA ARG A 220 0.11 21.71 15.67
C ARG A 220 0.23 21.93 17.19
N LYS A 221 -0.88 21.87 17.94
CA LYS A 221 -0.87 21.97 19.39
C LYS A 221 -0.09 20.83 20.06
N VAL A 222 -0.13 19.65 19.48
CA VAL A 222 0.63 18.48 19.96
C VAL A 222 2.13 18.76 19.92
N PHE A 223 2.61 19.53 18.92
CA PHE A 223 4.02 19.90 18.80
C PHE A 223 4.46 20.99 19.75
N LYS A 224 3.61 22.02 20.00
CA LYS A 224 3.97 23.13 20.87
C LYS A 224 4.29 22.71 22.31
N GLU A 225 3.78 21.56 22.73
CA GLU A 225 4.05 21.02 24.06
C GLU A 225 5.36 20.20 24.13
N PHE A 226 6.02 19.91 23.01
CA PHE A 226 7.37 19.32 22.99
C PHE A 226 8.47 20.38 23.10
N SER A 227 8.14 21.64 22.88
CA SER A 227 9.08 22.76 22.93
C SER A 227 9.22 23.38 24.35
N LYS A 228 8.54 22.79 25.32
CA LYS A 228 8.68 23.12 26.75
C LYS A 228 9.22 21.93 27.52
#